data_ec143caa022b3ab83a3e14b01fbcc38f
#
_entry.id   ec143caa022b3ab83a3e14b01fbcc38f
#
_cell.length_a   1.000
_cell.length_b   1.000
_cell.length_c   1.000
_cell.angle_alpha   90.00
_cell.angle_beta   90.00
_cell.angle_gamma   90.00
#
_symmetry.space_group_name_H-M   'P 1'
#
loop_
_entity.id
_entity.type
_entity.pdbx_description
1 polymer ?
#
loop_
_entity_poly.entity_id
_entity_poly.type
_entity_poly.pdbx_seq_one_letter_code
_entity_poly.pdbx_strand_id
1 'polypeptide(L)'
;YYGRSFFQVPLQDQCGLSNPHVDITNFDHLVCLYYVFDSDGDTVFFDNKSESEDRPSFINYNIIEKVTPKQGRVVLFDGRQYHANYLPTKSKYRSVINMNLGGFYNVL
;
A
#
# COMPACT_ATOMS: atom_id res chain seq x y z
N TYR A 1 5.17 17.33 0.50
CA TYR A 1 4.65 16.07 0.04
C TYR A 1 5.76 15.20 -0.55
N TYR A 2 5.49 13.92 -0.72
CA TYR A 2 6.50 12.96 -1.14
C TYR A 2 5.87 11.94 -2.08
N GLY A 3 6.52 11.68 -3.21
CA GLY A 3 6.00 10.77 -4.22
C GLY A 3 7.04 9.80 -4.72
N ARG A 4 6.61 8.57 -5.02
CA ARG A 4 7.47 7.52 -5.58
C ARG A 4 6.68 6.71 -6.59
N SER A 5 7.40 6.13 -7.55
CA SER A 5 6.82 5.12 -8.42
C SER A 5 7.43 3.77 -8.10
N PHE A 6 6.62 2.74 -8.18
CA PHE A 6 7.04 1.35 -7.96
C PHE A 6 6.72 0.52 -9.18
N PHE A 7 7.66 -0.32 -9.55
CA PHE A 7 7.49 -1.29 -10.61
C PHE A 7 7.91 -2.65 -10.09
N GLN A 8 6.99 -3.61 -10.16
CA GLN A 8 7.22 -4.97 -9.65
C GLN A 8 6.93 -5.98 -10.74
N VAL A 9 7.72 -7.03 -10.76
CA VAL A 9 7.58 -8.14 -11.71
C VAL A 9 7.38 -9.44 -10.92
N PRO A 10 6.81 -10.47 -11.54
CA PRO A 10 6.74 -11.78 -10.90
C PRO A 10 8.13 -12.29 -10.60
N LEU A 11 8.31 -12.86 -9.41
CA LEU A 11 9.55 -13.51 -9.00
C LEU A 11 9.32 -15.01 -8.95
N GLN A 12 10.22 -15.76 -9.55
CA GLN A 12 10.05 -17.19 -9.79
C GLN A 12 9.85 -17.99 -8.49
N ASP A 13 10.53 -17.57 -7.43
CA ASP A 13 10.49 -18.26 -6.13
C ASP A 13 9.75 -17.50 -5.04
N GLN A 14 9.14 -16.39 -5.40
CA GLN A 14 8.42 -15.56 -4.45
C GLN A 14 7.04 -15.26 -4.97
N CYS A 15 6.07 -15.89 -4.38
CA CYS A 15 4.68 -15.51 -4.53
C CYS A 15 4.20 -15.11 -3.14
N GLY A 16 3.35 -14.12 -3.09
CA GLY A 16 2.70 -13.81 -1.85
C GLY A 16 2.76 -12.35 -1.47
N LEU A 17 2.44 -12.14 -0.22
CA LEU A 17 2.18 -10.84 0.33
C LEU A 17 3.48 -10.22 0.84
N SER A 18 3.70 -8.96 0.51
CA SER A 18 4.79 -8.20 1.12
C SER A 18 4.51 -7.96 2.61
N ASN A 19 5.52 -7.49 3.33
CA ASN A 19 5.35 -7.24 4.75
C ASN A 19 4.37 -6.09 4.99
N PRO A 20 3.43 -6.24 5.91
CA PRO A 20 2.55 -5.14 6.32
C PRO A 20 3.38 -3.96 6.84
N HIS A 21 3.02 -2.76 6.40
CA HIS A 21 3.79 -1.56 6.75
C HIS A 21 2.94 -0.30 6.65
N VAL A 22 3.48 0.78 7.19
CA VAL A 22 3.07 2.15 6.90
C VAL A 22 4.27 2.87 6.27
N ASP A 23 4.01 3.80 5.38
CA ASP A 23 5.09 4.43 4.62
C ASP A 23 5.90 5.41 5.46
N ILE A 24 5.23 6.20 6.27
CA ILE A 24 5.86 7.25 7.09
C ILE A 24 5.28 7.13 8.50
N THR A 25 6.17 7.07 9.50
CA THR A 25 5.75 6.87 10.89
C THR A 25 5.81 8.13 11.74
N ASN A 26 6.50 9.17 11.29
CA ASN A 26 6.79 10.33 12.14
C ASN A 26 5.87 11.53 11.92
N PHE A 27 4.92 11.46 11.02
CA PHE A 27 3.87 12.49 10.91
C PHE A 27 2.65 11.92 10.20
N ASP A 28 1.53 12.57 10.43
CA ASP A 28 0.25 12.21 9.82
C ASP A 28 0.26 12.57 8.34
N HIS A 29 -0.26 11.67 7.52
CA HIS A 29 -0.30 11.87 6.08
C HIS A 29 -1.44 11.07 5.45
N LEU A 30 -1.75 11.44 4.24
CA LEU A 30 -2.69 10.74 3.37
C LEU A 30 -1.88 10.01 2.31
N VAL A 31 -2.24 8.78 2.02
CA VAL A 31 -1.63 8.03 0.93
C VAL A 31 -2.57 8.02 -0.27
N CYS A 32 -2.00 8.32 -1.43
CA CYS A 32 -2.69 8.22 -2.72
C CYS A 32 -1.93 7.23 -3.58
N LEU A 33 -2.59 6.14 -3.96
CA LEU A 33 -2.03 5.17 -4.91
C LEU A 33 -2.74 5.32 -6.23
N TYR A 34 -1.97 5.51 -7.28
CA TYR A 34 -2.46 5.51 -8.65
C TYR A 34 -1.93 4.27 -9.37
N TYR A 35 -2.83 3.45 -9.87
CA TYR A 35 -2.45 2.24 -10.60
C TYR A 35 -2.24 2.56 -12.08
N VAL A 36 -1.03 2.35 -12.55
CA VAL A 36 -0.65 2.67 -13.93
C VAL A 36 -1.21 1.64 -14.91
N PHE A 37 -1.27 0.38 -14.47
CA PHE A 37 -1.74 -0.73 -15.29
C PHE A 37 -2.61 -1.68 -14.48
N ASP A 38 -3.39 -2.50 -15.19
CA ASP A 38 -4.06 -3.65 -14.57
C ASP A 38 -3.02 -4.65 -14.09
N SER A 39 -3.28 -5.28 -12.95
CA SER A 39 -2.41 -6.31 -12.40
C SER A 39 -3.21 -7.22 -11.47
N ASP A 40 -2.72 -8.43 -11.25
CA ASP A 40 -3.26 -9.33 -10.24
C ASP A 40 -2.55 -9.20 -8.89
N GLY A 41 -1.64 -8.25 -8.76
CA GLY A 41 -0.98 -7.95 -7.49
C GLY A 41 -1.79 -6.97 -6.64
N ASP A 42 -2.79 -7.47 -5.93
CA ASP A 42 -3.70 -6.62 -5.14
C ASP A 42 -2.98 -5.85 -4.04
N THR A 43 -3.45 -4.64 -3.76
CA THR A 43 -3.14 -3.93 -2.53
C THR A 43 -4.06 -4.46 -1.44
N VAL A 44 -3.50 -4.71 -0.27
CA VAL A 44 -4.21 -5.33 0.85
C VAL A 44 -4.14 -4.40 2.05
N PHE A 45 -5.28 -4.22 2.73
CA PHE A 45 -5.38 -3.40 3.93
C PHE A 45 -5.69 -4.29 5.13
N PHE A 46 -5.12 -3.94 6.26
CA PHE A 46 -5.28 -4.67 7.52
C PHE A 46 -6.08 -3.84 8.51
N ASP A 47 -6.63 -4.50 9.54
CA ASP A 47 -7.39 -3.83 10.57
C ASP A 47 -6.51 -3.03 11.55
N ASN A 48 -5.20 -3.16 11.42
CA ASN A 48 -4.24 -2.48 12.29
C ASN A 48 -3.94 -1.08 11.79
N LYS A 49 -3.81 -0.14 12.73
CA LYS A 49 -3.35 1.22 12.44
C LYS A 49 -2.16 1.54 13.35
N SER A 50 -1.20 2.26 12.80
CA SER A 50 -0.08 2.75 13.57
C SER A 50 -0.51 4.01 14.34
N GLU A 51 -0.35 3.97 15.66
CA GLU A 51 -0.66 5.13 16.51
C GLU A 51 0.61 5.81 17.03
N SER A 52 1.77 5.23 16.75
CA SER A 52 3.06 5.74 17.19
C SER A 52 4.12 5.43 16.16
N GLU A 53 5.32 5.97 16.37
CA GLU A 53 6.46 5.70 15.50
C GLU A 53 6.93 4.25 15.59
N ASP A 54 6.62 3.58 16.71
CA ASP A 54 7.10 2.24 16.95
C ASP A 54 6.22 1.21 16.26
N ARG A 55 6.85 0.30 15.55
CA ARG A 55 6.15 -0.82 14.95
C ARG A 55 6.07 -1.94 15.98
N PRO A 56 4.85 -2.34 16.39
CA PRO A 56 4.73 -3.50 17.27
C PRO A 56 5.28 -4.76 16.60
N SER A 57 6.09 -5.53 17.34
CA SER A 57 6.74 -6.71 16.77
C SER A 57 5.84 -7.95 16.74
N PHE A 58 4.67 -7.91 17.37
CA PHE A 58 3.78 -9.07 17.47
C PHE A 58 2.35 -8.66 17.16
N ILE A 59 2.07 -8.40 15.93
CA ILE A 59 0.70 -8.10 15.52
C ILE A 59 0.21 -9.21 14.60
N ASN A 60 -0.97 -9.75 14.92
CA ASN A 60 -1.71 -10.56 13.99
C ASN A 60 -2.43 -9.63 13.03
N TYR A 61 -2.06 -9.67 11.78
CA TYR A 61 -2.65 -8.81 10.77
C TYR A 61 -3.85 -9.50 10.14
N ASN A 62 -5.01 -8.89 10.28
CA ASN A 62 -6.24 -9.38 9.66
C ASN A 62 -6.57 -8.52 8.45
N ILE A 63 -6.74 -9.15 7.31
CA ILE A 63 -7.06 -8.46 6.07
C ILE A 63 -8.53 -8.02 6.13
N ILE A 64 -8.76 -6.73 5.89
CA ILE A 64 -10.11 -6.16 5.87
C ILE A 64 -10.55 -5.73 4.47
N GLU A 65 -9.61 -5.51 3.56
CA GLU A 65 -9.93 -5.03 2.22
C GLU A 65 -8.82 -5.41 1.25
N LYS A 66 -9.19 -5.70 0.01
CA LYS A 66 -8.26 -5.90 -1.10
C LYS A 66 -8.70 -5.03 -2.27
N VAL A 67 -7.74 -4.38 -2.92
CA VAL A 67 -8.01 -3.55 -4.08
C VAL A 67 -7.17 -4.06 -5.24
N THR A 68 -7.85 -4.49 -6.30
CA THR A 68 -7.18 -4.96 -7.51
C THR A 68 -6.71 -3.76 -8.33
N PRO A 69 -5.43 -3.73 -8.75
CA PRO A 69 -4.95 -2.69 -9.64
C PRO A 69 -5.71 -2.71 -10.97
N LYS A 70 -6.25 -1.55 -11.32
CA LYS A 70 -6.88 -1.29 -12.60
C LYS A 70 -6.33 0.01 -13.14
N GLN A 71 -5.98 0.05 -14.42
CA GLN A 71 -5.43 1.24 -15.03
C GLN A 71 -6.30 2.47 -14.73
N GLY A 72 -5.68 3.49 -14.15
CA GLY A 72 -6.35 4.73 -13.79
C GLY A 72 -7.09 4.73 -12.46
N ARG A 73 -7.17 3.59 -11.77
CA ARG A 73 -7.79 3.54 -10.45
C ARG A 73 -6.92 4.26 -9.44
N VAL A 74 -7.57 5.01 -8.56
CA VAL A 74 -6.92 5.74 -7.46
C VAL A 74 -7.49 5.25 -6.14
N VAL A 75 -6.61 5.01 -5.18
CA VAL A 75 -7.00 4.64 -3.81
C VAL A 75 -6.42 5.68 -2.86
N LEU A 76 -7.28 6.23 -2.01
CA LEU A 76 -6.87 7.17 -0.97
C LEU A 76 -7.10 6.52 0.38
N PHE A 77 -6.10 6.59 1.26
CA PHE A 77 -6.25 6.04 2.60
C PHE A 77 -5.37 6.78 3.61
N ASP A 78 -5.74 6.60 4.89
CA ASP A 78 -4.99 7.16 6.01
C ASP A 78 -3.59 6.54 6.03
N GLY A 79 -2.58 7.39 6.12
CA GLY A 79 -1.18 6.92 6.14
C GLY A 79 -0.84 6.05 7.33
N ARG A 80 -1.65 6.07 8.40
CA ARG A 80 -1.47 5.18 9.55
C ARG A 80 -2.01 3.77 9.30
N GLN A 81 -2.74 3.57 8.21
CA GLN A 81 -3.30 2.29 7.87
C GLN A 81 -2.22 1.33 7.40
N TYR A 82 -2.07 0.18 8.07
CA TYR A 82 -1.16 -0.87 7.62
C TYR A 82 -1.68 -1.47 6.32
N HIS A 83 -0.78 -1.64 5.40
CA HIS A 83 -1.08 -2.16 4.08
C HIS A 83 0.10 -2.95 3.54
N ALA A 84 -0.15 -3.70 2.48
CA ALA A 84 0.85 -4.48 1.77
C ALA A 84 0.34 -4.74 0.35
N ASN A 85 1.10 -5.43 -0.46
CA ASN A 85 0.62 -5.87 -1.75
C ASN A 85 1.11 -7.27 -2.07
N TYR A 86 0.33 -7.98 -2.88
CA TYR A 86 0.79 -9.21 -3.49
C TYR A 86 1.69 -8.89 -4.69
N LEU A 87 2.72 -9.69 -4.89
CA LEU A 87 3.46 -9.64 -6.15
C LEU A 87 2.56 -10.15 -7.26
N PRO A 88 2.69 -9.61 -8.49
CA PRO A 88 1.93 -10.16 -9.60
C PRO A 88 2.39 -11.59 -9.89
N THR A 89 1.47 -12.44 -10.28
CA THR A 89 1.77 -13.83 -10.63
C THR A 89 1.44 -14.13 -12.08
N LYS A 90 0.25 -13.74 -12.53
CA LYS A 90 -0.20 -13.92 -13.91
C LYS A 90 0.09 -12.69 -14.76
N SER A 91 0.00 -11.50 -14.15
CA SER A 91 0.34 -10.26 -14.83
C SER A 91 1.86 -10.13 -14.95
N LYS A 92 2.32 -9.52 -16.03
CA LYS A 92 3.75 -9.35 -16.28
C LYS A 92 4.40 -8.38 -15.30
N TYR A 93 3.63 -7.42 -14.79
CA TYR A 93 4.15 -6.41 -13.87
C TYR A 93 3.02 -5.79 -13.07
N ARG A 94 3.43 -5.09 -12.04
CA ARG A 94 2.59 -4.22 -11.21
C ARG A 94 3.27 -2.87 -11.13
N SER A 95 2.58 -1.81 -11.50
CA SER A 95 3.15 -0.48 -11.51
C SER A 95 2.19 0.50 -10.84
N VAL A 96 2.68 1.20 -9.82
CA VAL A 96 1.90 2.18 -9.08
C VAL A 96 2.72 3.45 -8.87
N ILE A 97 2.02 4.56 -8.75
CA ILE A 97 2.59 5.81 -8.27
C ILE A 97 2.02 6.05 -6.88
N ASN A 98 2.91 6.15 -5.90
CA ASN A 98 2.55 6.35 -4.50
C ASN A 98 2.88 7.79 -4.13
N MET A 99 1.88 8.51 -3.63
CA MET A 99 2.05 9.87 -3.14
C MET A 99 1.65 9.93 -1.67
N ASN A 100 2.53 10.45 -0.84
CA ASN A 100 2.29 10.65 0.57
C ASN A 100 2.15 12.15 0.81
N LEU A 101 0.94 12.57 1.20
CA LEU A 101 0.56 13.97 1.29
C LEU A 101 0.38 14.33 2.75
N GLY A 102 1.29 15.16 3.29
CA GLY A 102 1.19 15.64 4.66
C GLY A 102 0.31 16.87 4.75
N GLY A 103 -0.24 17.12 5.94
CA GLY A 103 -1.00 18.33 6.23
C GLY A 103 -2.43 18.35 5.73
N PHE A 104 -2.95 17.23 5.23
CA PHE A 104 -4.30 17.17 4.65
C PHE A 104 -5.32 16.47 5.55
N TYR A 105 -4.97 16.15 6.77
CA TYR A 105 -5.82 15.39 7.67
C TYR A 105 -7.16 16.05 7.91
N ASN A 106 -7.16 17.34 8.05
CA ASN A 106 -8.38 18.08 8.39
C ASN A 106 -9.32 18.26 7.20
N VAL A 107 -8.94 17.80 6.04
CA VAL A 107 -9.74 17.91 4.82
C VAL A 107 -10.59 16.66 4.61
N LEU A 108 -10.23 15.59 5.26
CA LEU A 108 -10.96 14.33 5.21
C LEU A 108 -11.97 14.23 6.34
#